data_38962438c2d43deb1550819211a21a99
#
_entry.id   38962438c2d43deb1550819211a21a99
#
_cell.length_a   1.000
_cell.length_b   1.000
_cell.length_c   1.000
_cell.angle_alpha   90.00
_cell.angle_beta   90.00
_cell.angle_gamma   90.00
#
_symmetry.space_group_name_H-M   'P 1'
#
loop_
_entity.id
_entity.type
_entity.pdbx_description
1 polymer ?
#
loop_
_entity_poly.entity_id
_entity_poly.type
_entity_poly.pdbx_seq_one_letter_code
_entity_poly.pdbx_strand_id
1 'polypeptide(L)'
;MKTYRCRAYIMTLLTLSLVIPGVSAAQSNQDSGRRMSQIDSATSGVHDFDFLVGHWRVHHRKLKERLANSHEWIEFEGTLSSQPLMGGYSNVDDLVLEVPGVPYRGVALRSFDSKTQQWSIWWLDSRRPLGPVDPPMRGTFKDGVGTFYGNDTYNGRPIRARFLWTKITPTSCHWEQAYSPDEGKTWETNWVQDITRVH
;
A
#
# COMPACT_ATOMS: atom_id res chain seq x y z
N MET A 1 67.80 29.89 34.58
CA MET A 1 68.38 30.17 33.26
C MET A 1 68.58 28.85 32.54
N LYS A 2 67.76 28.47 31.58
CA LYS A 2 67.90 27.26 30.75
C LYS A 2 67.95 27.71 29.29
N THR A 3 69.07 27.45 28.73
CA THR A 3 69.46 27.78 27.31
C THR A 3 68.83 26.74 26.37
N TYR A 4 68.06 27.18 25.41
CA TYR A 4 67.58 26.33 24.35
C TYR A 4 68.50 26.45 23.14
N ARG A 5 69.07 25.32 22.70
CA ARG A 5 69.78 25.18 21.46
C ARG A 5 68.85 24.95 20.27
N CYS A 6 68.91 25.85 19.29
CA CYS A 6 68.21 25.67 18.01
C CYS A 6 69.01 24.64 17.17
N ARG A 7 68.35 23.58 16.74
CA ARG A 7 68.85 22.65 15.72
C ARG A 7 68.11 22.93 14.42
N ALA A 8 68.84 23.36 13.41
CA ALA A 8 68.35 23.49 12.04
C ALA A 8 68.19 22.11 11.41
N TYR A 9 67.02 21.80 10.90
CA TYR A 9 66.80 20.65 10.05
C TYR A 9 66.79 21.09 8.59
N ILE A 10 67.62 20.50 7.81
CA ILE A 10 67.70 20.64 6.35
C ILE A 10 66.50 19.83 5.79
N MET A 11 65.60 20.50 5.10
CA MET A 11 64.42 19.91 4.47
C MET A 11 64.79 19.54 3.02
N THR A 12 64.96 18.24 2.76
CA THR A 12 65.10 17.72 1.42
C THR A 12 63.75 17.63 0.75
N LEU A 13 63.48 18.42 -0.28
CA LEU A 13 62.27 18.33 -1.09
C LEU A 13 62.32 17.07 -1.94
N LEU A 14 61.47 16.09 -1.58
CA LEU A 14 61.14 14.97 -2.45
C LEU A 14 59.92 15.38 -3.29
N THR A 15 60.09 15.56 -4.59
CA THR A 15 58.98 15.77 -5.53
C THR A 15 58.26 14.43 -5.76
N LEU A 16 57.12 14.29 -5.11
CA LEU A 16 56.23 13.15 -5.32
C LEU A 16 55.35 13.45 -6.54
N SER A 17 55.62 12.80 -7.67
CA SER A 17 54.76 12.86 -8.86
C SER A 17 53.43 12.13 -8.55
N LEU A 18 52.33 12.86 -8.38
CA LEU A 18 50.99 12.30 -8.25
C LEU A 18 50.52 11.79 -9.62
N VAL A 19 50.60 10.48 -9.82
CA VAL A 19 49.88 9.83 -10.91
C VAL A 19 48.40 9.76 -10.48
N ILE A 20 47.55 10.61 -11.06
CA ILE A 20 46.13 10.54 -10.90
C ILE A 20 45.61 9.38 -11.78
N PRO A 21 45.12 8.27 -11.23
CA PRO A 21 44.48 7.26 -12.07
C PRO A 21 43.20 7.87 -12.65
N GLY A 22 43.12 7.93 -13.98
CA GLY A 22 41.92 8.37 -14.68
C GLY A 22 40.76 7.49 -14.27
N VAL A 23 39.76 8.08 -13.59
CA VAL A 23 38.49 7.44 -13.29
C VAL A 23 37.82 7.17 -14.63
N SER A 24 37.71 5.89 -15.00
CA SER A 24 37.19 5.46 -16.29
C SER A 24 35.72 5.87 -16.40
N ALA A 25 35.33 6.54 -17.48
CA ALA A 25 33.96 6.95 -17.77
C ALA A 25 32.97 5.78 -17.75
N ALA A 26 33.44 4.54 -17.85
CA ALA A 26 32.66 3.33 -17.75
C ALA A 26 32.13 3.07 -16.33
N GLN A 27 32.83 3.46 -15.26
CA GLN A 27 32.40 3.28 -13.89
C GLN A 27 31.25 4.26 -13.51
N SER A 28 31.29 5.48 -14.03
CA SER A 28 30.21 6.47 -13.78
C SER A 28 28.89 6.07 -14.44
N ASN A 29 28.92 5.45 -15.61
CA ASN A 29 27.70 4.96 -16.30
C ASN A 29 27.10 3.72 -15.63
N GLN A 30 27.91 2.83 -15.07
CA GLN A 30 27.41 1.67 -14.32
C GLN A 30 26.78 2.07 -12.99
N ASP A 31 27.33 3.06 -12.30
CA ASP A 31 26.79 3.53 -11.02
C ASP A 31 25.49 4.32 -11.22
N SER A 32 25.39 5.11 -12.30
CA SER A 32 24.15 5.80 -12.68
C SER A 32 23.03 4.82 -13.09
N GLY A 33 23.37 3.80 -13.88
CA GLY A 33 22.42 2.75 -14.27
C GLY A 33 21.95 1.92 -13.07
N ARG A 34 22.85 1.63 -12.13
CA ARG A 34 22.50 0.91 -10.89
C ARG A 34 21.62 1.75 -9.96
N ARG A 35 21.88 3.06 -9.84
CA ARG A 35 21.04 3.99 -9.10
C ARG A 35 19.65 4.14 -9.72
N MET A 36 19.53 4.28 -11.03
CA MET A 36 18.23 4.35 -11.71
C MET A 36 17.44 3.05 -11.51
N SER A 37 18.06 1.88 -11.72
CA SER A 37 17.37 0.60 -11.49
C SER A 37 16.95 0.38 -10.03
N GLN A 38 17.71 0.90 -9.06
CA GLN A 38 17.32 0.87 -7.64
C GLN A 38 16.16 1.83 -7.33
N ILE A 39 16.11 3.01 -7.96
CA ILE A 39 15.00 3.95 -7.81
C ILE A 39 13.75 3.35 -8.43
N ASP A 40 13.81 2.81 -9.64
CA ASP A 40 12.68 2.18 -10.32
C ASP A 40 12.14 0.97 -9.53
N SER A 41 13.02 0.16 -8.93
CA SER A 41 12.58 -0.94 -8.08
C SER A 41 11.98 -0.47 -6.74
N ALA A 42 12.48 0.63 -6.18
CA ALA A 42 11.98 1.18 -4.91
C ALA A 42 10.59 1.82 -5.04
N THR A 43 10.23 2.31 -6.23
CA THR A 43 8.91 2.90 -6.53
C THR A 43 7.98 1.95 -7.28
N SER A 44 8.46 0.75 -7.62
CA SER A 44 7.61 -0.28 -8.21
C SER A 44 6.42 -0.57 -7.29
N GLY A 45 5.21 -0.49 -7.82
CA GLY A 45 3.96 -0.69 -7.07
C GLY A 45 3.40 0.54 -6.35
N VAL A 46 4.13 1.67 -6.24
CA VAL A 46 3.59 2.89 -5.61
C VAL A 46 2.39 3.46 -6.36
N HIS A 47 2.27 3.20 -7.66
CA HIS A 47 1.19 3.65 -8.53
C HIS A 47 0.04 2.64 -8.68
N ASP A 48 0.10 1.51 -7.99
CA ASP A 48 -0.88 0.42 -8.15
C ASP A 48 -2.32 0.82 -7.80
N PHE A 49 -2.51 1.82 -6.94
CA PHE A 49 -3.82 2.36 -6.57
C PHE A 49 -4.21 3.67 -7.26
N ASP A 50 -3.41 4.19 -8.20
CA ASP A 50 -3.72 5.45 -8.90
C ASP A 50 -5.04 5.39 -9.67
N PHE A 51 -5.44 4.20 -10.14
CA PHE A 51 -6.72 3.99 -10.81
C PHE A 51 -7.91 4.40 -9.95
N LEU A 52 -7.79 4.33 -8.62
CA LEU A 52 -8.90 4.60 -7.70
C LEU A 52 -9.10 6.10 -7.41
N VAL A 53 -8.11 6.95 -7.68
CA VAL A 53 -8.20 8.39 -7.42
C VAL A 53 -9.38 9.00 -8.18
N GLY A 54 -10.26 9.74 -7.47
CA GLY A 54 -11.43 10.41 -8.02
C GLY A 54 -12.74 10.03 -7.34
N HIS A 55 -13.85 10.17 -8.05
CA HIS A 55 -15.20 9.95 -7.52
C HIS A 55 -15.88 8.78 -8.20
N TRP A 56 -16.59 7.96 -7.39
CA TRP A 56 -17.15 6.70 -7.83
C TRP A 56 -18.53 6.46 -7.25
N ARG A 57 -19.38 5.79 -8.01
CA ARG A 57 -20.56 5.07 -7.52
C ARG A 57 -20.17 3.65 -7.20
N VAL A 58 -20.73 3.09 -6.15
CA VAL A 58 -20.41 1.75 -5.70
C VAL A 58 -21.73 0.99 -5.48
N HIS A 59 -21.90 -0.09 -6.25
CA HIS A 59 -22.96 -1.06 -5.98
C HIS A 59 -22.41 -2.15 -5.07
N HIS A 60 -23.01 -2.31 -3.91
CA HIS A 60 -22.57 -3.26 -2.90
C HIS A 60 -23.51 -4.46 -2.85
N ARG A 61 -22.91 -5.65 -2.71
CA ARG A 61 -23.61 -6.88 -2.30
C ARG A 61 -22.88 -7.45 -1.09
N LYS A 62 -23.60 -7.69 -0.01
CA LYS A 62 -23.03 -8.14 1.26
C LYS A 62 -23.90 -9.25 1.87
N LEU A 63 -23.28 -10.35 2.31
CA LEU A 63 -24.00 -11.42 3.00
C LEU A 63 -24.60 -10.89 4.29
N LYS A 64 -25.88 -11.22 4.55
CA LYS A 64 -26.56 -10.91 5.80
C LYS A 64 -25.86 -11.56 6.98
N GLU A 65 -25.56 -12.84 6.84
CA GLU A 65 -24.82 -13.62 7.83
C GLU A 65 -23.59 -14.23 7.18
N ARG A 66 -22.44 -14.10 7.84
CA ARG A 66 -21.15 -14.57 7.33
C ARG A 66 -20.71 -15.78 8.12
N LEU A 67 -20.06 -16.72 7.45
CA LEU A 67 -19.58 -17.98 8.03
C LEU A 67 -20.69 -18.80 8.70
N ALA A 68 -21.91 -18.65 8.20
CA ALA A 68 -23.13 -19.30 8.69
C ALA A 68 -23.83 -20.16 7.62
N ASN A 69 -23.12 -20.47 6.51
CA ASN A 69 -23.69 -21.15 5.34
C ASN A 69 -24.96 -20.42 4.78
N SER A 70 -25.00 -19.09 4.94
CA SER A 70 -26.07 -18.25 4.39
C SER A 70 -25.77 -17.90 2.93
N HIS A 71 -26.83 -17.81 2.12
CA HIS A 71 -26.77 -17.35 0.74
C HIS A 71 -27.62 -16.09 0.53
N GLU A 72 -28.07 -15.46 1.61
CA GLU A 72 -28.87 -14.24 1.54
C GLU A 72 -27.96 -13.02 1.46
N TRP A 73 -28.09 -12.28 0.37
CA TRP A 73 -27.38 -11.03 0.13
C TRP A 73 -28.30 -9.83 0.35
N ILE A 74 -27.75 -8.76 0.92
CA ILE A 74 -28.34 -7.42 0.84
C ILE A 74 -27.58 -6.63 -0.22
N GLU A 75 -28.32 -5.86 -1.00
CA GLU A 75 -27.78 -4.97 -2.02
C GLU A 75 -28.07 -3.52 -1.63
N PHE A 76 -27.10 -2.64 -1.87
CA PHE A 76 -27.26 -1.22 -1.57
C PHE A 76 -26.23 -0.42 -2.37
N GLU A 77 -26.54 0.87 -2.55
CA GLU A 77 -25.67 1.80 -3.23
C GLU A 77 -24.73 2.52 -2.25
N GLY A 78 -23.72 3.14 -2.80
CA GLY A 78 -22.82 3.99 -2.06
C GLY A 78 -22.00 4.89 -2.98
N THR A 79 -21.17 5.71 -2.36
CA THR A 79 -20.18 6.53 -3.07
C THR A 79 -18.81 6.36 -2.45
N LEU A 80 -17.78 6.56 -3.26
CA LEU A 80 -16.39 6.55 -2.83
C LEU A 80 -15.71 7.78 -3.43
N SER A 81 -14.99 8.52 -2.60
CA SER A 81 -14.11 9.60 -3.02
C SER A 81 -12.70 9.29 -2.58
N SER A 82 -11.78 9.09 -3.53
CA SER A 82 -10.39 8.72 -3.26
C SER A 82 -9.45 9.87 -3.59
N GLN A 83 -8.52 10.14 -2.67
CA GLN A 83 -7.52 11.20 -2.80
C GLN A 83 -6.11 10.67 -2.48
N PRO A 84 -5.09 11.07 -3.27
CA PRO A 84 -3.71 10.73 -2.97
C PRO A 84 -3.21 11.54 -1.79
N LEU A 85 -2.35 10.94 -0.99
CA LEU A 85 -1.63 11.55 0.13
C LEU A 85 -0.13 11.24 0.02
N MET A 86 0.70 11.97 0.77
CA MET A 86 2.15 11.71 0.88
C MET A 86 2.85 11.60 -0.48
N GLY A 87 2.44 12.44 -1.46
CA GLY A 87 3.05 12.40 -2.80
C GLY A 87 2.81 11.12 -3.59
N GLY A 88 1.68 10.41 -3.33
CA GLY A 88 1.31 9.15 -3.99
C GLY A 88 1.66 7.89 -3.19
N TYR A 89 2.50 7.99 -2.14
CA TYR A 89 2.82 6.85 -1.27
C TYR A 89 1.65 6.41 -0.37
N SER A 90 0.57 7.17 -0.35
CA SER A 90 -0.64 6.87 0.42
C SER A 90 -1.86 7.41 -0.31
N ASN A 91 -3.02 6.86 0.00
CA ASN A 91 -4.30 7.43 -0.41
C ASN A 91 -5.36 7.18 0.67
N VAL A 92 -6.42 7.96 0.62
CA VAL A 92 -7.56 7.84 1.51
C VAL A 92 -8.85 7.86 0.71
N ASP A 93 -9.74 6.92 1.04
CA ASP A 93 -11.12 6.91 0.55
C ASP A 93 -12.07 7.37 1.65
N ASP A 94 -12.99 8.28 1.31
CA ASP A 94 -14.21 8.56 2.08
C ASP A 94 -15.37 7.84 1.40
N LEU A 95 -16.01 6.91 2.12
CA LEU A 95 -17.10 6.09 1.62
C LEU A 95 -18.41 6.44 2.31
N VAL A 96 -19.46 6.53 1.52
CA VAL A 96 -20.84 6.56 2.01
C VAL A 96 -21.49 5.22 1.65
N LEU A 97 -22.05 4.54 2.62
CA LEU A 97 -22.70 3.23 2.46
C LEU A 97 -24.16 3.36 2.85
N GLU A 98 -25.05 3.30 1.85
CA GLU A 98 -26.50 3.47 1.99
C GLU A 98 -27.19 2.15 2.40
N VAL A 99 -26.67 1.50 3.44
CA VAL A 99 -27.25 0.26 3.94
C VAL A 99 -28.69 0.49 4.41
N PRO A 100 -29.69 -0.28 3.95
CA PRO A 100 -31.08 -0.10 4.34
C PRO A 100 -31.28 -0.09 5.85
N GLY A 101 -31.89 0.98 6.36
CA GLY A 101 -32.14 1.18 7.78
C GLY A 101 -30.96 1.65 8.63
N VAL A 102 -29.73 1.48 8.18
CA VAL A 102 -28.51 1.84 8.94
C VAL A 102 -27.41 2.35 7.99
N PRO A 103 -27.60 3.50 7.32
CA PRO A 103 -26.53 4.08 6.52
C PRO A 103 -25.35 4.49 7.41
N TYR A 104 -24.12 4.39 6.88
CA TYR A 104 -22.93 4.75 7.62
C TYR A 104 -21.80 5.23 6.68
N ARG A 105 -20.75 5.77 7.27
CA ARG A 105 -19.54 6.19 6.53
C ARG A 105 -18.36 5.33 6.96
N GLY A 106 -17.44 5.14 6.02
CA GLY A 106 -16.20 4.46 6.27
C GLY A 106 -15.03 5.20 5.64
N VAL A 107 -13.85 4.99 6.18
CA VAL A 107 -12.60 5.48 5.62
C VAL A 107 -11.67 4.30 5.38
N ALA A 108 -11.16 4.17 4.15
CA ALA A 108 -10.04 3.29 3.87
C ALA A 108 -8.77 4.13 3.69
N LEU A 109 -7.80 3.93 4.56
CA LEU A 109 -6.47 4.52 4.43
C LEU A 109 -5.52 3.47 3.87
N ARG A 110 -4.73 3.83 2.85
CA ARG A 110 -3.71 2.95 2.28
C ARG A 110 -2.36 3.62 2.33
N SER A 111 -1.31 2.83 2.55
CA SER A 111 0.07 3.30 2.50
C SER A 111 0.99 2.24 1.92
N PHE A 112 1.91 2.69 1.06
CA PHE A 112 2.91 1.85 0.40
C PHE A 112 4.21 1.86 1.18
N ASP A 113 4.77 0.68 1.41
CA ASP A 113 6.11 0.51 1.97
C ASP A 113 7.08 0.12 0.86
N SER A 114 7.96 1.04 0.49
CA SER A 114 8.96 0.84 -0.55
C SER A 114 10.03 -0.20 -0.19
N LYS A 115 10.20 -0.55 1.08
CA LYS A 115 11.16 -1.58 1.50
C LYS A 115 10.62 -2.98 1.29
N THR A 116 9.35 -3.19 1.65
CA THR A 116 8.69 -4.50 1.51
C THR A 116 7.92 -4.62 0.19
N GLN A 117 7.79 -3.52 -0.58
CA GLN A 117 7.01 -3.45 -1.81
C GLN A 117 5.55 -3.86 -1.60
N GLN A 118 4.98 -3.49 -0.47
CA GLN A 118 3.62 -3.85 -0.09
C GLN A 118 2.79 -2.62 0.26
N TRP A 119 1.51 -2.70 -0.03
CA TRP A 119 0.49 -1.82 0.48
C TRP A 119 -0.09 -2.36 1.78
N SER A 120 -0.38 -1.46 2.72
CA SER A 120 -1.18 -1.72 3.92
C SER A 120 -2.49 -0.96 3.81
N ILE A 121 -3.62 -1.59 4.18
CA ILE A 121 -4.96 -1.01 4.10
C ILE A 121 -5.60 -1.08 5.48
N TRP A 122 -5.97 0.07 6.04
CA TRP A 122 -6.72 0.20 7.29
C TRP A 122 -8.15 0.63 6.99
N TRP A 123 -9.08 0.14 7.80
CA TRP A 123 -10.48 0.51 7.74
C TRP A 123 -10.91 1.21 9.03
N LEU A 124 -11.61 2.35 8.90
CA LEU A 124 -12.28 3.03 9.99
C LEU A 124 -13.78 3.07 9.69
N ASP A 125 -14.59 2.89 10.73
CA ASP A 125 -16.03 2.75 10.62
C ASP A 125 -16.74 3.73 11.56
N SER A 126 -17.59 4.58 11.02
CA SER A 126 -18.31 5.60 11.78
C SER A 126 -19.27 5.03 12.84
N ARG A 127 -19.59 3.75 12.77
CA ARG A 127 -20.41 3.05 13.79
C ARG A 127 -19.57 2.65 15.01
N ARG A 128 -18.23 2.69 14.89
CA ARG A 128 -17.28 2.32 15.95
C ARG A 128 -16.16 3.38 16.10
N PRO A 129 -16.51 4.68 16.28
CA PRO A 129 -15.51 5.76 16.20
C PRO A 129 -14.46 5.73 17.33
N LEU A 130 -14.76 5.05 18.44
CA LEU A 130 -13.86 4.92 19.59
C LEU A 130 -13.20 3.53 19.68
N GLY A 131 -13.43 2.68 18.71
CA GLY A 131 -12.80 1.35 18.65
C GLY A 131 -11.32 1.45 18.26
N PRO A 132 -10.52 0.43 18.61
CA PRO A 132 -9.17 0.33 18.09
C PRO A 132 -9.22 0.19 16.56
N VAL A 133 -8.20 0.70 15.89
CA VAL A 133 -8.01 0.45 14.46
C VAL A 133 -7.52 -0.99 14.31
N ASP A 134 -8.25 -1.78 13.52
CA ASP A 134 -7.88 -3.17 13.27
C ASP A 134 -6.52 -3.25 12.54
N PRO A 135 -5.75 -4.35 12.69
CA PRO A 135 -4.52 -4.55 11.94
C PRO A 135 -4.76 -4.42 10.43
N PRO A 136 -3.81 -3.86 9.68
CA PRO A 136 -4.02 -3.62 8.26
C PRO A 136 -4.05 -4.92 7.45
N MET A 137 -4.86 -4.93 6.40
CA MET A 137 -4.70 -5.87 5.29
C MET A 137 -3.43 -5.52 4.52
N ARG A 138 -2.60 -6.51 4.18
CA ARG A 138 -1.34 -6.30 3.47
C ARG A 138 -1.28 -7.12 2.19
N GLY A 139 -0.68 -6.55 1.16
CA GLY A 139 -0.56 -7.23 -0.12
C GLY A 139 0.01 -6.35 -1.23
N THR A 140 -0.09 -6.87 -2.44
CA THR A 140 0.48 -6.28 -3.64
C THR A 140 -0.46 -6.48 -4.82
N PHE A 141 -0.15 -5.81 -5.93
CA PHE A 141 -0.74 -6.11 -7.23
C PHE A 141 0.20 -6.97 -8.05
N LYS A 142 -0.38 -7.91 -8.78
CA LYS A 142 0.30 -8.73 -9.77
C LYS A 142 -0.64 -9.00 -10.94
N ASP A 143 -0.17 -8.77 -12.16
CA ASP A 143 -0.91 -9.01 -13.39
C ASP A 143 -2.30 -8.35 -13.41
N GLY A 144 -2.41 -7.12 -12.87
CA GLY A 144 -3.66 -6.36 -12.79
C GLY A 144 -4.61 -6.81 -11.67
N VAL A 145 -4.19 -7.70 -10.78
CA VAL A 145 -4.97 -8.18 -9.64
C VAL A 145 -4.30 -7.77 -8.34
N GLY A 146 -5.02 -7.01 -7.50
CA GLY A 146 -4.60 -6.69 -6.14
C GLY A 146 -5.07 -7.76 -5.17
N THR A 147 -4.16 -8.34 -4.40
CA THR A 147 -4.48 -9.38 -3.41
C THR A 147 -3.90 -9.01 -2.06
N PHE A 148 -4.78 -8.93 -1.04
CA PHE A 148 -4.42 -8.49 0.30
C PHE A 148 -4.95 -9.47 1.33
N TYR A 149 -4.15 -9.73 2.36
CA TYR A 149 -4.52 -10.62 3.46
C TYR A 149 -4.33 -9.92 4.81
N GLY A 150 -5.15 -10.31 5.76
CA GLY A 150 -5.04 -9.90 7.16
C GLY A 150 -5.62 -10.97 8.08
N ASN A 151 -5.21 -10.93 9.33
CA ASN A 151 -5.85 -11.70 10.39
C ASN A 151 -6.85 -10.78 11.10
N ASP A 152 -8.02 -11.29 11.40
CA ASP A 152 -9.11 -10.55 12.02
C ASP A 152 -9.88 -11.48 12.98
N THR A 153 -10.90 -10.94 13.62
CA THR A 153 -11.80 -11.68 14.51
C THR A 153 -13.24 -11.42 14.08
N TYR A 154 -13.98 -12.47 13.80
CA TYR A 154 -15.41 -12.36 13.50
C TYR A 154 -16.25 -13.13 14.55
N ASN A 155 -17.16 -12.43 15.24
CA ASN A 155 -17.96 -12.97 16.35
C ASN A 155 -17.12 -13.73 17.40
N GLY A 156 -15.97 -13.16 17.77
CA GLY A 156 -15.05 -13.74 18.76
C GLY A 156 -14.19 -14.91 18.25
N ARG A 157 -14.29 -15.27 16.98
CA ARG A 157 -13.49 -16.34 16.37
C ARG A 157 -12.40 -15.75 15.47
N PRO A 158 -11.15 -16.23 15.58
CA PRO A 158 -10.10 -15.84 14.64
C PRO A 158 -10.49 -16.23 13.22
N ILE A 159 -10.24 -15.34 12.28
CA ILE A 159 -10.42 -15.56 10.85
C ILE A 159 -9.21 -15.02 10.09
N ARG A 160 -9.04 -15.51 8.87
CA ARG A 160 -8.21 -14.84 7.88
C ARG A 160 -9.10 -14.10 6.91
N ALA A 161 -8.80 -12.82 6.65
CA ALA A 161 -9.52 -12.01 5.68
C ALA A 161 -8.69 -11.88 4.40
N ARG A 162 -9.39 -11.78 3.26
CA ARG A 162 -8.79 -11.51 1.95
C ARG A 162 -9.57 -10.40 1.26
N PHE A 163 -8.85 -9.43 0.66
CA PHE A 163 -9.41 -8.49 -0.31
C PHE A 163 -8.84 -8.78 -1.69
N LEU A 164 -9.69 -8.71 -2.70
CA LEU A 164 -9.30 -8.81 -4.11
C LEU A 164 -9.76 -7.55 -4.86
N TRP A 165 -8.86 -7.00 -5.66
CA TRP A 165 -9.14 -5.95 -6.64
C TRP A 165 -8.95 -6.56 -8.02
N THR A 166 -9.98 -6.54 -8.86
CA THR A 166 -9.98 -7.16 -10.18
C THR A 166 -10.71 -6.28 -11.20
N LYS A 167 -10.69 -6.67 -12.47
CA LYS A 167 -11.40 -5.98 -13.57
C LYS A 167 -11.14 -4.48 -13.59
N ILE A 168 -9.90 -4.09 -13.31
CA ILE A 168 -9.49 -2.69 -13.19
C ILE A 168 -9.41 -2.08 -14.60
N THR A 169 -10.14 -0.98 -14.79
CA THR A 169 -10.15 -0.15 -16.00
C THR A 169 -10.10 1.32 -15.60
N PRO A 170 -9.93 2.27 -16.54
CA PRO A 170 -10.01 3.70 -16.20
C PRO A 170 -11.36 4.14 -15.61
N THR A 171 -12.44 3.41 -15.88
CA THR A 171 -13.82 3.79 -15.52
C THR A 171 -14.53 2.81 -14.59
N SER A 172 -13.91 1.67 -14.27
CA SER A 172 -14.52 0.66 -13.40
C SER A 172 -13.49 -0.21 -12.72
N CYS A 173 -13.87 -0.79 -11.58
CA CYS A 173 -13.14 -1.88 -10.95
C CYS A 173 -14.10 -2.73 -10.11
N HIS A 174 -13.64 -3.90 -9.72
CA HIS A 174 -14.36 -4.85 -8.90
C HIS A 174 -13.53 -5.17 -7.65
N TRP A 175 -14.19 -5.17 -6.47
CA TRP A 175 -13.57 -5.52 -5.21
C TRP A 175 -14.38 -6.59 -4.47
N GLU A 176 -13.67 -7.50 -3.83
CA GLU A 176 -14.26 -8.56 -3.02
C GLU A 176 -13.58 -8.67 -1.65
N GLN A 177 -14.38 -8.96 -0.64
CA GLN A 177 -13.92 -9.45 0.65
C GLN A 177 -14.34 -10.90 0.84
N ALA A 178 -13.41 -11.71 1.31
CA ALA A 178 -13.70 -13.08 1.73
C ALA A 178 -13.12 -13.35 3.12
N TYR A 179 -13.80 -14.22 3.87
CA TYR A 179 -13.34 -14.72 5.15
C TYR A 179 -13.01 -16.22 5.07
N SER A 180 -12.01 -16.63 5.83
CA SER A 180 -11.61 -18.02 6.00
C SER A 180 -11.58 -18.34 7.50
N PRO A 181 -12.31 -19.35 7.96
CA PRO A 181 -12.27 -19.80 9.34
C PRO A 181 -11.15 -20.84 9.62
N ASP A 182 -10.39 -21.23 8.59
CA ASP A 182 -9.46 -22.36 8.59
C ASP A 182 -8.09 -22.01 7.99
N GLU A 183 -7.61 -20.80 8.29
CA GLU A 183 -6.28 -20.29 7.91
C GLU A 183 -6.06 -20.18 6.39
N GLY A 184 -7.14 -20.04 5.61
CA GLY A 184 -7.06 -19.84 4.17
C GLY A 184 -7.23 -21.11 3.33
N LYS A 185 -7.66 -22.22 3.92
CA LYS A 185 -7.97 -23.46 3.18
C LYS A 185 -9.28 -23.33 2.41
N THR A 186 -10.31 -22.75 3.06
CA THR A 186 -11.60 -22.42 2.42
C THR A 186 -11.90 -20.94 2.56
N TRP A 187 -12.67 -20.40 1.62
CA TRP A 187 -13.00 -18.97 1.58
C TRP A 187 -14.47 -18.75 1.28
N GLU A 188 -15.12 -17.90 2.07
CA GLU A 188 -16.47 -17.40 1.82
C GLU A 188 -16.37 -15.95 1.38
N THR A 189 -16.69 -15.66 0.10
CA THR A 189 -16.88 -14.28 -0.35
C THR A 189 -18.14 -13.73 0.30
N ASN A 190 -18.02 -12.62 1.02
CA ASN A 190 -19.10 -12.10 1.86
C ASN A 190 -19.39 -10.60 1.67
N TRP A 191 -18.61 -9.91 0.86
CA TRP A 191 -18.86 -8.54 0.45
C TRP A 191 -18.25 -8.30 -0.91
N VAL A 192 -19.03 -7.76 -1.84
CA VAL A 192 -18.65 -7.46 -3.20
C VAL A 192 -19.00 -6.00 -3.49
N GLN A 193 -18.16 -5.34 -4.26
CA GLN A 193 -18.36 -3.98 -4.75
C GLN A 193 -18.08 -3.91 -6.24
N ASP A 194 -19.08 -3.46 -7.00
CA ASP A 194 -18.91 -3.06 -8.39
C ASP A 194 -18.81 -1.52 -8.43
N ILE A 195 -17.66 -1.01 -8.83
CA ILE A 195 -17.25 0.39 -8.67
C ILE A 195 -17.16 1.02 -10.04
N THR A 196 -17.92 2.12 -10.27
CA THR A 196 -18.00 2.83 -11.56
C THR A 196 -17.66 4.31 -11.35
N ARG A 197 -16.78 4.86 -12.19
CA ARG A 197 -16.35 6.26 -12.10
C ARG A 197 -17.48 7.22 -12.42
N VAL A 198 -17.59 8.28 -11.63
CA VAL A 198 -18.47 9.43 -11.91
C VAL A 198 -17.68 10.46 -12.73
N HIS A 199 -18.24 10.89 -13.86
CA HIS A 199 -17.68 11.92 -14.73
C HIS A 199 -18.13 13.32 -14.31
#